data_5a4b87a4f6099fde626ccb1e22935de0
#
_entry.id   5a4b87a4f6099fde626ccb1e22935de0
#
_cell.length_a   1.000
_cell.length_b   1.000
_cell.length_c   1.000
_cell.angle_alpha   90.00
_cell.angle_beta   90.00
_cell.angle_gamma   90.00
#
_symmetry.space_group_name_H-M   'P 1'
#
loop_
_entity.id
_entity.type
_entity.pdbx_description
1 polymer ?
#
loop_
_entity_poly.entity_id
_entity_poly.type
_entity_poly.pdbx_seq_one_letter_code
_entity_poly.pdbx_strand_id
1 'polypeptide(L)' 'MKASELRELTGEELQTKLTELKEELFNLRFQLAVNQLENSNRIGAVKKDIARVSTILRQRELAGED' A
#
# COMPACT_ATOMS: atom_id res chain seq x y z
N MET A 1 0.27 -6.36 -6.63
CA MET A 1 0.36 -7.23 -5.44
C MET A 1 -0.82 -8.17 -5.38
N LYS A 2 -0.56 -9.43 -5.08
CA LYS A 2 -1.62 -10.41 -4.90
C LYS A 2 -1.94 -10.55 -3.42
N ALA A 3 -3.23 -10.74 -3.10
CA ALA A 3 -3.66 -10.92 -1.72
C ALA A 3 -3.00 -12.14 -1.08
N SER A 4 -2.79 -13.22 -1.84
CA SER A 4 -2.14 -14.43 -1.34
C SER A 4 -0.70 -14.16 -0.89
N GLU A 5 0.03 -13.33 -1.61
CA GLU A 5 1.39 -12.95 -1.25
C GLU A 5 1.41 -12.14 0.04
N LEU A 6 0.47 -11.21 0.17
CA LEU A 6 0.37 -10.36 1.35
C LEU A 6 0.01 -11.17 2.59
N ARG A 7 -0.80 -12.21 2.45
CA ARG A 7 -1.21 -13.06 3.58
C ARG A 7 -0.07 -13.89 4.14
N GLU A 8 1.00 -14.06 3.39
CA GLU A 8 2.19 -14.77 3.87
C GLU A 8 3.08 -13.90 4.75
N LEU A 9 2.86 -12.58 4.73
CA LEU A 9 3.65 -11.65 5.51
C LEU A 9 3.13 -11.57 6.96
N THR A 10 4.04 -11.25 7.88
CA THR A 10 3.65 -10.98 9.27
C THR A 10 2.93 -9.64 9.36
N GLY A 11 2.24 -9.39 10.47
CA GLY A 11 1.60 -8.11 10.70
C GLY A 11 2.59 -6.95 10.66
N GLU A 12 3.78 -7.16 11.23
CA GLU A 12 4.84 -6.15 11.22
C GLU A 12 5.32 -5.86 9.80
N GLU A 13 5.53 -6.91 9.00
CA GLU A 13 5.92 -6.76 7.60
C GLU A 13 4.86 -6.03 6.79
N LEU A 14 3.58 -6.30 7.06
CA LEU A 14 2.48 -5.61 6.40
C LEU A 14 2.44 -4.13 6.78
N GLN A 15 2.70 -3.79 8.04
CA GLN A 15 2.77 -2.40 8.47
C GLN A 15 3.90 -1.65 7.77
N THR A 16 5.07 -2.28 7.64
CA THR A 16 6.20 -1.71 6.92
C THR A 16 5.83 -1.48 5.46
N LYS A 17 5.18 -2.47 4.84
CA LYS A 17 4.73 -2.37 3.45
C LYS A 17 3.76 -1.20 3.27
N LEU A 18 2.83 -1.05 4.20
CA LEU A 18 1.85 0.02 4.17
C LEU A 18 2.53 1.39 4.25
N THR A 19 3.51 1.53 5.14
CA THR A 19 4.26 2.78 5.28
C THR A 19 5.00 3.12 3.98
N GLU A 20 5.68 2.13 3.40
CA GLU A 20 6.40 2.32 2.13
C GLU A 20 5.46 2.76 1.01
N LEU A 21 4.28 2.14 0.93
CA LEU A 21 3.30 2.49 -0.09
C LEU A 21 2.76 3.91 0.10
N LYS A 22 2.54 4.32 1.33
CA LYS A 22 2.09 5.69 1.62
C LYS A 22 3.16 6.72 1.26
N GLU A 23 4.42 6.41 1.51
CA GLU A 23 5.52 7.28 1.11
C GLU A 23 5.62 7.38 -0.42
N GLU A 24 5.46 6.27 -1.10
CA GLU A 24 5.46 6.25 -2.56
C GLU A 24 4.31 7.11 -3.11
N LEU A 25 3.11 6.96 -2.53
CA LEU A 25 1.96 7.76 -2.94
C LEU A 25 2.21 9.25 -2.75
N PHE A 26 2.79 9.64 -1.63
CA PHE A 26 3.12 11.04 -1.36
C PHE A 26 4.09 11.58 -2.41
N ASN A 27 5.15 10.81 -2.71
CA ASN A 27 6.14 11.23 -3.71
C ASN A 27 5.52 11.34 -5.11
N LEU A 28 4.64 10.40 -5.47
CA LEU A 28 3.97 10.44 -6.77
C LEU A 28 3.05 11.66 -6.88
N ARG A 29 2.33 11.99 -5.82
CA ARG A 29 1.48 13.17 -5.79
C ARG A 29 2.29 14.45 -5.89
N PHE A 30 3.45 14.49 -5.24
CA PHE A 30 4.35 15.62 -5.35
C PHE A 30 4.84 15.79 -6.80
N GLN A 31 5.27 14.69 -7.43
CA GLN A 31 5.72 14.71 -8.82
C GLN A 31 4.61 15.19 -9.76
N LEU A 32 3.37 14.76 -9.50
CA LEU A 32 2.24 15.23 -10.29
C LEU A 32 2.02 16.72 -10.11
N ALA A 33 2.11 17.21 -8.88
CA ALA A 33 1.89 18.64 -8.56
C ALA A 33 2.92 19.53 -9.25
N VAL A 34 4.16 19.06 -9.39
CA VAL A 34 5.22 19.83 -10.07
C VAL A 34 5.35 19.46 -11.55
N ASN A 35 4.38 18.69 -12.07
CA ASN A 35 4.33 18.31 -13.48
C ASN A 35 5.53 17.50 -13.94
N GLN A 36 6.05 16.62 -13.09
CA GLN A 36 7.20 15.76 -13.38
C GLN A 36 6.84 14.28 -13.41
N LEU A 37 5.58 13.92 -13.27
CA LEU A 37 5.14 12.53 -13.29
C LEU A 37 4.80 12.12 -14.73
N GLU A 38 5.51 11.12 -15.25
CA GLU A 38 5.30 10.63 -16.61
C GLU A 38 4.03 9.79 -16.75
N ASN A 39 3.69 9.01 -15.72
CA ASN A 39 2.57 8.09 -15.78
C ASN A 39 1.73 8.17 -14.50
N SER A 40 0.60 8.87 -14.58
CA SER A 40 -0.31 9.04 -13.44
C SER A 40 -1.04 7.76 -13.06
N ASN A 41 -1.02 6.73 -13.90
CA ASN A 41 -1.63 5.43 -13.58
C ASN A 41 -0.95 4.78 -12.37
N ARG A 42 0.30 5.12 -12.11
CA ARG A 42 1.03 4.63 -10.95
C ARG A 42 0.36 5.01 -9.64
N ILE A 43 -0.23 6.21 -9.58
CA ILE A 43 -0.95 6.69 -8.40
C ILE A 43 -2.12 5.75 -8.09
N GLY A 44 -2.91 5.40 -9.10
CA GLY A 44 -4.04 4.48 -8.93
C GLY A 44 -3.60 3.10 -8.47
N ALA A 45 -2.51 2.58 -9.03
CA ALA A 45 -1.98 1.28 -8.66
C ALA A 45 -1.53 1.26 -7.19
N VAL A 46 -0.82 2.30 -6.75
CA VAL A 46 -0.36 2.39 -5.36
C VAL A 46 -1.54 2.51 -4.40
N LYS A 47 -2.56 3.28 -4.75
CA LYS A 47 -3.78 3.39 -3.93
C LYS A 47 -4.45 2.03 -3.75
N LYS A 48 -4.52 1.22 -4.80
CA LYS A 48 -5.10 -0.12 -4.73
C LYS A 48 -4.27 -1.02 -3.81
N ASP A 49 -2.95 -0.94 -3.90
CA ASP A 49 -2.07 -1.72 -3.05
C ASP A 49 -2.23 -1.33 -1.58
N ILE A 50 -2.33 -0.04 -1.29
CA ILE A 50 -2.59 0.46 0.07
C ILE A 50 -3.91 -0.13 0.60
N ALA A 51 -4.95 -0.11 -0.23
CA ALA A 51 -6.25 -0.65 0.16
C ALA A 51 -6.16 -2.14 0.47
N ARG A 52 -5.44 -2.91 -0.34
CA ARG A 52 -5.26 -4.35 -0.12
C ARG A 52 -4.52 -4.66 1.17
N VAL A 53 -3.41 -3.98 1.41
CA VAL A 53 -2.62 -4.19 2.63
C VAL A 53 -3.44 -3.80 3.84
N SER A 54 -4.12 -2.66 3.79
CA SER A 54 -4.98 -2.20 4.89
C SER A 54 -6.11 -3.19 5.18
N THR A 55 -6.71 -3.76 4.14
CA THR A 55 -7.78 -4.73 4.29
C THR A 55 -7.29 -5.99 5.01
N ILE A 56 -6.12 -6.49 4.62
CA ILE A 56 -5.55 -7.70 5.22
C ILE A 56 -5.18 -7.45 6.68
N LEU A 57 -4.59 -6.30 6.98
CA LEU A 57 -4.28 -5.92 8.37
C LEU A 57 -5.56 -5.87 9.21
N ARG A 58 -6.61 -5.28 8.66
CA ARG A 58 -7.89 -5.18 9.34
C ARG A 58 -8.49 -6.55 9.60
N GLN A 59 -8.42 -7.45 8.62
CA GLN A 59 -8.93 -8.82 8.78
C GLN A 59 -8.19 -9.54 9.89
N ARG A 60 -6.88 -9.39 9.97
CA ARG A 60 -6.07 -10.00 11.03
C ARG A 60 -6.41 -9.44 12.41
N GLU A 61 -6.61 -8.14 12.48
CA GLU A 61 -6.99 -7.47 13.72
C GLU A 61 -8.35 -7.99 14.21
N LEU A 62 -9.32 -8.11 13.31
CA LEU A 62 -10.66 -8.61 13.65
C LEU A 62 -10.64 -10.08 14.05
N ALA A 63 -9.71 -10.86 13.48
CA ALA A 63 -9.56 -12.27 13.81
C ALA A 63 -8.70 -12.51 15.06
N GLY A 64 -8.17 -11.46 15.67
CA GLY A 64 -7.28 -11.57 16.81
C GLY A 64 -5.88 -12.03 16.46
N GLU A 65 -5.48 -11.90 15.21
CA GLU A 65 -4.13 -12.22 14.74
C GLU A 65 -3.28 -10.96 14.67
N ASP A 66 -1.97 -11.12 14.62
CA ASP A 66 -1.02 -10.02 14.53
C ASP A 66 -1.16 -9.16 13.28
#